data_32ab704c73aa5effa79f05fcf0135257
#
_entry.id   32ab704c73aa5effa79f05fcf0135257
#
_cell.length_a   1.000
_cell.length_b   1.000
_cell.length_c   1.000
_cell.angle_alpha   90.00
_cell.angle_beta   90.00
_cell.angle_gamma   90.00
#
_symmetry.space_group_name_H-M   'P 1'
#
loop_
_entity.id
_entity.type
_entity.pdbx_description
1 polymer ?
#
loop_
_entity_poly.entity_id
_entity_poly.type
_entity_poly.pdbx_seq_one_letter_code
_entity_poly.pdbx_strand_id
1 'polypeptide(L)'
;MFFAILAKGQYYLRGEVKDDKGNALQNVKIFQHSSRSIYQTGPWGSFGIKSLLGSDTLTFTIDGYETASKVLSHNQWQTIVLKASTVNSNKSKPRLISLSGNENSDGRFTSTFDNETYFKLVENEFVPARQFPKNSFSLNVNKASYSNVRRFINMQSIVPTDAVRIEEMVNYFNLFYHKPVNNNLFNIETQISSCPWNANGQLLFLNVSARKLDMSKVPPANLVFLIDVSGSMDMPNRLPLLKAAFQLFVKNLRPIDQVSIVVYGGSVGLWLEPTSGIYKDSIAKSIEQLTAAGDTPGESAIRAAYNLAGKTYISNGVNRVILATDGDFNVGEKSEEALEELITVQKQSGVYLTCLGVGMGNFKDSKLQTLAKKGNGNYAYLDDIMEAEKVLVQELTQTFYAVADDVVMNLEFNPLLVKQYRLIGFDNRRDAVTDPSSYIEGGEIGSGSSTLAIFEIITSMPQASDSQNIALIKLRYSLCNNPNVEYLNFPVINNFEPF
;
A
#
# COMPACT_ATOMS: atom_id res chain seq x y z
N MET A 1 0.88 -8.25 56.30
CA MET A 1 1.37 -9.35 55.45
C MET A 1 1.93 -8.68 54.16
N PHE A 2 3.25 -8.44 54.12
CA PHE A 2 3.91 -7.81 52.98
C PHE A 2 4.16 -8.87 51.91
N PHE A 3 3.50 -8.74 50.76
CA PHE A 3 3.88 -9.52 49.56
C PHE A 3 5.12 -8.88 48.95
N ALA A 4 6.27 -9.50 49.06
CA ALA A 4 7.45 -9.17 48.31
C ALA A 4 7.23 -9.62 46.85
N ILE A 5 7.04 -8.65 45.94
CA ILE A 5 7.10 -8.88 44.50
C ILE A 5 8.56 -9.13 44.16
N LEU A 6 8.91 -10.40 43.91
CA LEU A 6 10.21 -10.77 43.35
C LEU A 6 10.27 -10.24 41.91
N ALA A 7 10.97 -9.14 41.71
CA ALA A 7 11.36 -8.67 40.40
C ALA A 7 12.25 -9.74 39.74
N LYS A 8 11.73 -10.46 38.74
CA LYS A 8 12.55 -11.37 37.94
C LYS A 8 13.53 -10.51 37.12
N GLY A 9 14.81 -10.64 37.41
CA GLY A 9 15.87 -9.98 36.66
C GLY A 9 15.83 -10.40 35.18
N GLN A 10 15.93 -9.45 34.30
CA GLN A 10 16.13 -9.72 32.86
C GLN A 10 17.62 -9.81 32.59
N TYR A 11 18.05 -10.87 31.93
CA TYR A 11 19.42 -11.11 31.52
C TYR A 11 19.59 -10.83 30.02
N TYR A 12 20.81 -10.48 29.59
CA TYR A 12 21.16 -10.28 28.20
C TYR A 12 22.21 -11.31 27.78
N LEU A 13 21.84 -12.18 26.83
CA LEU A 13 22.76 -13.07 26.14
C LEU A 13 23.30 -12.31 24.91
N ARG A 14 24.59 -12.08 24.86
CA ARG A 14 25.23 -11.26 23.82
C ARG A 14 26.48 -11.89 23.25
N GLY A 15 26.74 -11.60 21.98
CA GLY A 15 27.90 -12.15 21.29
C GLY A 15 27.94 -11.78 19.81
N GLU A 16 28.78 -12.52 19.08
CA GLU A 16 28.94 -12.39 17.65
C GLU A 16 29.03 -13.79 17.00
N VAL A 17 28.61 -13.88 15.74
CA VAL A 17 28.74 -15.08 14.92
C VAL A 17 29.73 -14.81 13.78
N LYS A 18 30.69 -15.71 13.62
CA LYS A 18 31.75 -15.67 12.59
C LYS A 18 31.82 -16.99 11.85
N ASP A 19 32.43 -16.96 10.65
CA ASP A 19 32.86 -18.17 9.96
C ASP A 19 34.20 -18.70 10.53
N ASP A 20 34.63 -19.82 10.02
CA ASP A 20 35.94 -20.44 10.34
C ASP A 20 37.17 -19.63 9.86
N LYS A 21 36.94 -18.60 9.01
CA LYS A 21 37.95 -17.65 8.54
C LYS A 21 37.95 -16.33 9.33
N GLY A 22 37.04 -16.20 10.30
CA GLY A 22 36.92 -15.03 11.15
C GLY A 22 36.05 -13.91 10.59
N ASN A 23 35.39 -14.08 9.44
CA ASN A 23 34.46 -13.09 8.89
C ASN A 23 33.16 -13.10 9.68
N ALA A 24 32.60 -11.92 9.93
CA ALA A 24 31.32 -11.76 10.60
C ALA A 24 30.17 -12.29 9.73
N LEU A 25 29.25 -13.06 10.30
CA LEU A 25 28.10 -13.61 9.61
C LEU A 25 26.83 -12.83 9.96
N GLN A 26 26.34 -12.09 8.99
CA GLN A 26 25.07 -11.37 9.08
C GLN A 26 23.89 -12.29 8.76
N ASN A 27 22.71 -11.96 9.31
CA ASN A 27 21.45 -12.69 9.09
C ASN A 27 21.45 -14.15 9.53
N VAL A 28 22.34 -14.54 10.46
CA VAL A 28 22.27 -15.85 11.09
C VAL A 28 21.00 -15.92 11.93
N LYS A 29 20.13 -16.87 11.65
CA LYS A 29 18.93 -17.13 12.46
C LYS A 29 19.36 -17.75 13.79
N ILE A 30 18.88 -17.18 14.90
CA ILE A 30 19.19 -17.61 16.26
C ILE A 30 17.88 -18.03 16.94
N PHE A 31 17.70 -19.32 17.16
CA PHE A 31 16.55 -19.85 17.86
C PHE A 31 16.85 -19.97 19.35
N GLN A 32 16.09 -19.26 20.18
CA GLN A 32 16.16 -19.32 21.65
C GLN A 32 15.21 -20.41 22.18
N HIS A 33 15.75 -21.40 22.86
CA HIS A 33 14.99 -22.58 23.29
C HIS A 33 13.99 -22.31 24.44
N SER A 34 14.34 -21.44 25.39
CA SER A 34 13.48 -21.14 26.54
C SER A 34 12.21 -20.36 26.17
N SER A 35 12.32 -19.39 25.25
CA SER A 35 11.20 -18.55 24.80
C SER A 35 10.60 -18.99 23.48
N ARG A 36 11.24 -19.93 22.77
CA ARG A 36 10.91 -20.38 21.40
C ARG A 36 10.91 -19.23 20.36
N SER A 37 11.68 -18.18 20.62
CA SER A 37 11.79 -17.00 19.78
C SER A 37 12.96 -17.13 18.82
N ILE A 38 12.83 -16.49 17.63
CA ILE A 38 13.86 -16.43 16.59
C ILE A 38 14.38 -15.01 16.49
N TYR A 39 15.70 -14.86 16.49
CA TYR A 39 16.42 -13.61 16.31
C TYR A 39 17.36 -13.71 15.11
N GLN A 40 17.98 -12.61 14.71
CA GLN A 40 18.99 -12.59 13.65
C GLN A 40 20.19 -11.75 14.05
N THR A 41 21.37 -12.12 13.53
CA THR A 41 22.57 -11.30 13.70
C THR A 41 22.51 -10.04 12.82
N GLY A 42 23.02 -8.94 13.37
CA GLY A 42 23.19 -7.67 12.65
C GLY A 42 24.36 -7.69 11.64
N PRO A 43 24.65 -6.54 10.97
CA PRO A 43 25.66 -6.44 9.91
C PRO A 43 27.08 -6.89 10.32
N TRP A 44 27.40 -6.79 11.59
CA TRP A 44 28.70 -7.19 12.14
C TRP A 44 28.66 -8.58 12.79
N GLY A 45 27.64 -9.40 12.48
CA GLY A 45 27.45 -10.71 13.09
C GLY A 45 27.07 -10.66 14.57
N SER A 46 26.84 -9.49 15.15
CA SER A 46 26.52 -9.31 16.56
C SER A 46 25.07 -9.60 16.86
N PHE A 47 24.80 -10.09 18.10
CA PHE A 47 23.47 -10.31 18.63
C PHE A 47 23.35 -9.91 20.11
N GLY A 48 22.13 -9.54 20.53
CA GLY A 48 21.78 -9.27 21.92
C GLY A 48 20.36 -9.73 22.20
N ILE A 49 20.18 -10.79 22.99
CA ILE A 49 18.91 -11.47 23.20
C ILE A 49 18.52 -11.38 24.68
N LYS A 50 17.31 -10.90 24.96
CA LYS A 50 16.74 -10.90 26.31
C LYS A 50 16.39 -12.33 26.71
N SER A 51 16.76 -12.70 27.94
CA SER A 51 16.39 -13.99 28.53
C SER A 51 15.88 -13.79 29.96
N LEU A 52 14.90 -14.59 30.35
CA LEU A 52 14.45 -14.69 31.75
C LEU A 52 15.35 -15.61 32.58
N LEU A 53 16.27 -16.29 31.92
CA LEU A 53 17.22 -17.22 32.53
C LEU A 53 18.64 -16.68 32.41
N GLY A 54 19.47 -16.86 33.43
CA GLY A 54 20.87 -16.43 33.42
C GLY A 54 21.73 -17.16 32.36
N SER A 55 21.26 -18.33 31.89
CA SER A 55 21.82 -19.08 30.77
C SER A 55 20.70 -19.71 29.93
N ASP A 56 20.90 -19.81 28.61
CA ASP A 56 19.92 -20.37 27.69
C ASP A 56 20.61 -21.08 26.52
N THR A 57 19.91 -22.04 25.92
CA THR A 57 20.39 -22.71 24.70
C THR A 57 19.96 -21.91 23.48
N LEU A 58 20.92 -21.53 22.64
CA LEU A 58 20.68 -20.87 21.36
C LEU A 58 21.16 -21.75 20.21
N THR A 59 20.35 -21.89 19.18
CA THR A 59 20.68 -22.59 17.93
C THR A 59 20.88 -21.57 16.81
N PHE A 60 22.02 -21.63 16.14
CA PHE A 60 22.43 -20.72 15.07
C PHE A 60 22.37 -21.43 13.73
N THR A 61 21.65 -20.85 12.76
CA THR A 61 21.42 -21.44 11.45
C THR A 61 21.56 -20.37 10.36
N ILE A 62 22.28 -20.69 9.31
CA ILE A 62 22.39 -19.88 8.09
C ILE A 62 22.70 -20.80 6.92
N ASP A 63 22.20 -20.49 5.72
CA ASP A 63 22.42 -21.31 4.54
C ASP A 63 23.91 -21.37 4.17
N GLY A 64 24.38 -22.55 3.81
CA GLY A 64 25.78 -22.83 3.49
C GLY A 64 26.70 -23.13 4.69
N TYR A 65 26.16 -23.14 5.91
CA TYR A 65 26.92 -23.44 7.12
C TYR A 65 26.25 -24.56 7.95
N GLU A 66 27.04 -25.24 8.74
CA GLU A 66 26.54 -26.23 9.69
C GLU A 66 25.80 -25.54 10.84
N THR A 67 24.63 -26.10 11.21
CA THR A 67 23.86 -25.61 12.36
C THR A 67 24.64 -25.85 13.66
N ALA A 68 24.79 -24.85 14.51
CA ALA A 68 25.42 -24.95 15.81
C ALA A 68 24.46 -24.61 16.94
N SER A 69 24.42 -25.46 18.00
CA SER A 69 23.66 -25.17 19.22
C SER A 69 24.63 -25.02 20.38
N LYS A 70 24.48 -23.93 21.15
CA LYS A 70 25.32 -23.63 22.32
C LYS A 70 24.50 -23.10 23.48
N VAL A 71 24.90 -23.47 24.70
CA VAL A 71 24.41 -22.85 25.93
C VAL A 71 25.22 -21.58 26.17
N LEU A 72 24.55 -20.44 26.21
CA LEU A 72 25.15 -19.14 26.45
C LEU A 72 24.79 -18.61 27.84
N SER A 73 25.74 -17.93 28.50
CA SER A 73 25.53 -17.25 29.78
C SER A 73 25.59 -15.74 29.61
N HIS A 74 24.78 -15.03 30.40
CA HIS A 74 24.70 -13.56 30.38
C HIS A 74 25.99 -12.85 30.83
N ASN A 75 26.88 -13.55 31.53
CA ASN A 75 28.07 -12.96 32.15
C ASN A 75 29.25 -12.75 31.18
N GLN A 76 29.17 -13.28 29.96
CA GLN A 76 30.30 -13.28 29.03
C GLN A 76 29.83 -12.91 27.62
N TRP A 77 30.69 -12.19 26.90
CA TRP A 77 30.57 -12.03 25.45
C TRP A 77 30.95 -13.35 24.78
N GLN A 78 30.11 -13.83 23.88
CA GLN A 78 30.29 -15.13 23.21
C GLN A 78 30.60 -14.98 21.75
N THR A 79 31.66 -15.64 21.28
CA THR A 79 31.95 -15.79 19.86
C THR A 79 31.52 -17.16 19.39
N ILE A 80 30.60 -17.20 18.43
CA ILE A 80 30.07 -18.41 17.80
C ILE A 80 30.74 -18.57 16.45
N VAL A 81 31.40 -19.69 16.23
CA VAL A 81 32.02 -20.00 14.92
C VAL A 81 31.19 -21.07 14.23
N LEU A 82 30.68 -20.74 13.03
CA LEU A 82 29.98 -21.66 12.15
C LEU A 82 30.94 -22.18 11.07
N LYS A 83 30.93 -23.48 10.84
CA LYS A 83 31.75 -24.12 9.78
C LYS A 83 30.96 -24.16 8.48
N ALA A 84 31.61 -23.90 7.36
CA ALA A 84 30.99 -24.08 6.06
C ALA A 84 30.55 -25.55 5.86
N SER A 85 29.33 -25.75 5.39
CA SER A 85 28.80 -27.08 5.12
C SER A 85 29.45 -27.65 3.85
N THR A 86 30.06 -28.83 3.95
CA THR A 86 30.67 -29.54 2.82
C THR A 86 29.68 -30.44 2.07
N VAL A 87 28.40 -30.42 2.44
CA VAL A 87 27.37 -31.28 1.84
C VAL A 87 26.83 -30.61 0.57
N ASN A 88 27.19 -31.18 -0.60
CA ASN A 88 26.49 -30.96 -1.84
C ASN A 88 25.00 -31.37 -1.69
N SER A 89 24.13 -30.43 -1.45
CA SER A 89 22.67 -30.66 -1.36
C SER A 89 22.03 -30.76 -2.74
N ASN A 90 22.29 -31.88 -3.43
CA ASN A 90 21.44 -32.29 -4.54
C ASN A 90 20.28 -33.13 -3.99
N LYS A 91 19.19 -32.47 -3.58
CA LYS A 91 17.80 -32.98 -3.57
C LYS A 91 16.86 -31.94 -2.97
N SER A 92 16.58 -30.89 -3.72
CA SER A 92 15.39 -30.08 -3.52
C SER A 92 14.30 -30.56 -4.46
N LYS A 93 13.11 -30.86 -3.90
CA LYS A 93 11.88 -31.09 -4.68
C LYS A 93 11.59 -29.87 -5.55
N PRO A 94 11.06 -30.05 -6.78
CA PRO A 94 10.80 -28.91 -7.65
C PRO A 94 9.72 -28.01 -7.05
N ARG A 95 10.10 -26.82 -6.63
CA ARG A 95 9.21 -25.69 -6.43
C ARG A 95 9.01 -25.04 -7.80
N LEU A 96 7.79 -24.71 -8.13
CA LEU A 96 7.47 -23.88 -9.29
C LEU A 96 8.24 -22.55 -9.18
N ILE A 97 9.33 -22.44 -9.94
CA ILE A 97 10.11 -21.22 -10.10
C ILE A 97 9.52 -20.54 -11.34
N SER A 98 9.10 -19.28 -11.18
CA SER A 98 8.75 -18.41 -12.28
C SER A 98 9.89 -18.37 -13.30
N LEU A 99 9.63 -18.79 -14.53
CA LEU A 99 10.57 -18.78 -15.65
C LEU A 99 10.59 -17.37 -16.28
N SER A 100 11.10 -16.38 -15.58
CA SER A 100 11.54 -15.11 -16.17
C SER A 100 12.87 -14.67 -15.54
N GLY A 101 13.89 -15.50 -15.72
CA GLY A 101 15.27 -15.14 -15.46
C GLY A 101 15.93 -14.72 -16.76
N ASN A 102 16.30 -13.46 -16.90
CA ASN A 102 17.29 -13.03 -17.85
C ASN A 102 18.64 -13.66 -17.44
N GLU A 103 19.08 -14.64 -18.21
CA GLU A 103 20.48 -15.05 -18.17
C GLU A 103 21.32 -13.91 -18.75
N ASN A 104 21.99 -13.15 -17.88
CA ASN A 104 23.30 -12.53 -18.05
C ASN A 104 23.48 -11.42 -17.01
N SER A 105 24.04 -11.79 -15.86
CA SER A 105 24.96 -10.90 -15.14
C SER A 105 25.71 -11.71 -14.09
N ASP A 106 26.98 -11.96 -14.36
CA ASP A 106 27.98 -12.16 -13.32
C ASP A 106 28.03 -10.92 -12.42
N GLY A 107 27.82 -11.13 -11.12
CA GLY A 107 27.92 -10.05 -10.15
C GLY A 107 26.91 -10.18 -9.03
N ARG A 108 27.19 -11.04 -8.07
CA ARG A 108 26.46 -11.24 -6.81
C ARG A 108 26.14 -9.93 -6.10
N PHE A 109 24.91 -9.48 -6.25
CA PHE A 109 24.20 -8.75 -5.23
C PHE A 109 22.87 -9.48 -5.03
N THR A 110 22.77 -10.35 -4.01
CA THR A 110 21.49 -10.77 -3.48
C THR A 110 20.80 -9.50 -3.01
N SER A 111 19.80 -9.05 -3.78
CA SER A 111 19.14 -7.81 -3.47
C SER A 111 18.37 -7.98 -2.16
N THR A 112 18.49 -7.02 -1.27
CA THR A 112 17.76 -6.93 0.00
C THR A 112 16.24 -6.96 -0.23
N PHE A 113 15.80 -6.99 -1.47
CA PHE A 113 14.41 -6.81 -1.94
C PHE A 113 13.79 -8.07 -2.58
N ASP A 114 14.47 -9.23 -2.57
CA ASP A 114 14.00 -10.45 -3.24
C ASP A 114 12.66 -11.00 -2.69
N ASN A 115 12.22 -10.53 -1.52
CA ASN A 115 10.97 -10.93 -0.88
C ASN A 115 9.83 -9.91 -1.05
N GLU A 116 10.04 -8.81 -1.75
CA GLU A 116 8.98 -7.85 -2.04
C GLU A 116 8.08 -8.35 -3.16
N THR A 117 6.77 -8.09 -3.07
CA THR A 117 5.82 -8.55 -4.08
C THR A 117 5.08 -7.38 -4.71
N TYR A 118 5.05 -7.38 -6.04
CA TYR A 118 4.35 -6.41 -6.88
C TYR A 118 3.45 -7.14 -7.87
N PHE A 119 2.42 -6.45 -8.36
CA PHE A 119 1.71 -6.95 -9.54
C PHE A 119 2.59 -6.79 -10.77
N LYS A 120 2.60 -7.82 -11.64
CA LYS A 120 3.34 -7.78 -12.90
C LYS A 120 2.87 -6.60 -13.75
N LEU A 121 3.82 -5.79 -14.22
CA LEU A 121 3.56 -4.73 -15.18
C LEU A 121 3.17 -5.35 -16.53
N VAL A 122 1.97 -5.03 -17.01
CA VAL A 122 1.45 -5.46 -18.31
C VAL A 122 0.95 -4.22 -19.04
N GLU A 123 1.60 -3.84 -20.12
CA GLU A 123 1.16 -2.73 -20.95
C GLU A 123 -0.10 -3.10 -21.76
N ASN A 124 -1.01 -2.15 -21.91
CA ASN A 124 -2.18 -2.32 -22.75
C ASN A 124 -1.79 -2.30 -24.24
N GLU A 125 -2.34 -3.24 -25.01
CA GLU A 125 -2.20 -3.27 -26.45
C GLU A 125 -3.19 -2.31 -27.13
N PHE A 126 -2.91 -1.98 -28.40
CA PHE A 126 -3.86 -1.23 -29.21
C PHE A 126 -5.12 -2.05 -29.49
N VAL A 127 -6.27 -1.40 -29.31
CA VAL A 127 -7.60 -1.99 -29.52
C VAL A 127 -8.26 -1.30 -30.74
N PRO A 128 -8.78 -2.05 -31.74
CA PRO A 128 -9.50 -1.46 -32.84
C PRO A 128 -10.84 -0.84 -32.39
N ALA A 129 -11.03 0.47 -32.56
CA ALA A 129 -12.23 1.17 -32.10
C ALA A 129 -13.51 0.68 -32.81
N ARG A 130 -13.39 0.14 -34.04
CA ARG A 130 -14.54 -0.40 -34.78
C ARG A 130 -15.10 -1.68 -34.15
N GLN A 131 -14.25 -2.50 -33.50
CA GLN A 131 -14.67 -3.73 -32.85
C GLN A 131 -15.01 -3.48 -31.37
N PHE A 132 -14.23 -2.64 -30.71
CA PHE A 132 -14.35 -2.33 -29.30
C PHE A 132 -14.35 -0.80 -29.13
N PRO A 133 -15.48 -0.12 -29.37
CA PRO A 133 -15.53 1.33 -29.27
C PRO A 133 -15.48 1.85 -27.82
N LYS A 134 -15.76 0.99 -26.83
CA LYS A 134 -15.86 1.37 -25.42
C LYS A 134 -14.66 0.90 -24.62
N ASN A 135 -14.15 1.77 -23.78
CA ASN A 135 -13.16 1.46 -22.76
C ASN A 135 -13.68 1.96 -21.40
N SER A 136 -13.61 1.10 -20.39
CA SER A 136 -14.12 1.42 -19.07
C SER A 136 -13.02 1.19 -18.02
N PHE A 137 -12.86 2.11 -17.07
CA PHE A 137 -11.89 1.99 -15.98
C PHE A 137 -12.31 2.82 -14.77
N SER A 138 -11.81 2.46 -13.58
CA SER A 138 -12.03 3.22 -12.37
C SER A 138 -11.07 4.41 -12.30
N LEU A 139 -11.52 5.54 -11.81
CA LEU A 139 -10.70 6.74 -11.62
C LEU A 139 -9.95 6.78 -10.29
N ASN A 140 -10.18 5.82 -9.41
CA ASN A 140 -9.40 5.72 -8.18
C ASN A 140 -7.97 5.28 -8.51
N VAL A 141 -7.01 6.17 -8.31
CA VAL A 141 -5.59 5.95 -8.55
C VAL A 141 -4.83 6.12 -7.24
N ASN A 142 -4.10 5.09 -6.83
CA ASN A 142 -3.20 5.17 -5.69
C ASN A 142 -1.95 6.00 -6.03
N LYS A 143 -1.12 6.28 -5.01
CA LYS A 143 0.11 7.07 -5.17
C LYS A 143 1.36 6.35 -4.64
N ALA A 144 1.22 5.08 -4.26
CA ALA A 144 2.27 4.31 -3.60
C ALA A 144 3.47 4.02 -4.50
N SER A 145 3.26 3.86 -5.81
CA SER A 145 4.34 3.55 -6.76
C SER A 145 5.42 4.64 -6.78
N TYR A 146 5.05 5.92 -6.75
CA TYR A 146 6.02 7.01 -6.80
C TYR A 146 6.96 7.01 -5.58
N SER A 147 6.40 6.99 -4.36
CA SER A 147 7.19 6.97 -3.12
C SER A 147 8.03 5.70 -3.01
N ASN A 148 7.52 4.57 -3.48
CA ASN A 148 8.25 3.31 -3.53
C ASN A 148 9.44 3.36 -4.52
N VAL A 149 9.23 3.88 -5.74
CA VAL A 149 10.31 4.11 -6.72
C VAL A 149 11.36 5.08 -6.16
N ARG A 150 10.93 6.18 -5.54
CA ARG A 150 11.83 7.14 -4.88
C ARG A 150 12.68 6.48 -3.81
N ARG A 151 12.11 5.57 -3.01
CA ARG A 151 12.84 4.78 -2.03
C ARG A 151 13.98 3.99 -2.66
N PHE A 152 13.73 3.24 -3.75
CA PHE A 152 14.76 2.49 -4.46
C PHE A 152 15.87 3.39 -4.96
N ILE A 153 15.53 4.54 -5.56
CA ILE A 153 16.50 5.52 -6.06
C ILE A 153 17.36 6.08 -4.92
N ASN A 154 16.75 6.47 -3.80
CA ASN A 154 17.46 6.99 -2.64
C ASN A 154 18.43 5.97 -2.03
N MET A 155 18.13 4.68 -2.16
CA MET A 155 18.97 3.58 -1.72
C MET A 155 19.99 3.15 -2.77
N GLN A 156 20.07 3.83 -3.91
CA GLN A 156 20.94 3.49 -5.04
C GLN A 156 20.73 2.05 -5.54
N SER A 157 19.49 1.56 -5.43
CA SER A 157 19.08 0.22 -5.83
C SER A 157 18.32 0.25 -7.15
N ILE A 158 18.38 -0.85 -7.89
CA ILE A 158 17.63 -1.00 -9.14
C ILE A 158 16.15 -1.06 -8.81
N VAL A 159 15.36 -0.23 -9.49
CA VAL A 159 13.89 -0.24 -9.36
C VAL A 159 13.34 -1.46 -10.10
N PRO A 160 12.60 -2.37 -9.43
CA PRO A 160 11.90 -3.44 -10.13
C PRO A 160 10.89 -2.85 -11.11
N THR A 161 10.82 -3.39 -12.33
CA THR A 161 9.84 -2.92 -13.34
C THR A 161 8.40 -3.00 -12.83
N ASP A 162 8.09 -4.05 -12.10
CA ASP A 162 6.76 -4.30 -11.53
C ASP A 162 6.39 -3.34 -10.39
N ALA A 163 7.35 -2.60 -9.82
CA ALA A 163 7.08 -1.54 -8.84
C ALA A 163 6.58 -0.23 -9.49
N VAL A 164 6.70 -0.09 -10.82
CA VAL A 164 6.32 1.10 -11.57
C VAL A 164 4.89 0.95 -12.09
N ARG A 165 4.00 1.79 -11.61
CA ARG A 165 2.62 1.94 -12.12
C ARG A 165 2.48 3.31 -12.75
N ILE A 166 2.33 3.36 -14.07
CA ILE A 166 2.39 4.61 -14.85
C ILE A 166 1.29 5.58 -14.40
N GLU A 167 0.07 5.09 -14.21
CA GLU A 167 -1.04 5.89 -13.73
C GLU A 167 -0.78 6.52 -12.36
N GLU A 168 -0.09 5.82 -11.45
CA GLU A 168 0.26 6.36 -10.15
C GLU A 168 1.40 7.39 -10.22
N MET A 169 2.38 7.16 -11.11
CA MET A 169 3.47 8.11 -11.34
C MET A 169 2.96 9.44 -11.88
N VAL A 170 2.06 9.40 -12.87
CA VAL A 170 1.46 10.60 -13.50
C VAL A 170 0.55 11.35 -12.52
N ASN A 171 -0.13 10.63 -11.64
CA ASN A 171 -1.10 11.19 -10.70
C ASN A 171 -0.55 11.45 -9.29
N TYR A 172 0.74 11.24 -9.07
CA TYR A 172 1.34 11.47 -7.75
C TYR A 172 1.23 12.93 -7.30
N PHE A 173 1.49 13.86 -8.22
CA PHE A 173 1.29 15.28 -8.00
C PHE A 173 -0.09 15.69 -8.50
N ASN A 174 -0.83 16.47 -7.71
CA ASN A 174 -2.15 16.98 -8.06
C ASN A 174 -2.04 18.25 -8.95
N LEU A 175 -1.25 18.16 -10.04
CA LEU A 175 -0.87 19.31 -10.87
C LEU A 175 -2.00 19.85 -11.76
N PHE A 176 -2.95 18.99 -12.11
CA PHE A 176 -4.00 19.29 -13.09
C PHE A 176 -5.34 19.58 -12.41
N TYR A 177 -5.32 20.01 -11.16
CA TYR A 177 -6.56 20.34 -10.46
C TYR A 177 -7.17 21.65 -10.94
N HIS A 178 -8.35 21.55 -11.54
CA HIS A 178 -9.19 22.69 -11.88
C HIS A 178 -10.53 22.60 -11.16
N LYS A 179 -10.84 23.64 -10.38
CA LYS A 179 -12.05 23.68 -9.56
C LYS A 179 -13.31 23.54 -10.42
N PRO A 180 -14.23 22.58 -10.10
CA PRO A 180 -15.51 22.50 -10.76
C PRO A 180 -16.31 23.81 -10.64
N VAL A 181 -16.95 24.22 -11.74
CA VAL A 181 -17.77 25.43 -11.82
C VAL A 181 -19.25 25.09 -11.55
N ASN A 182 -20.04 26.11 -11.29
CA ASN A 182 -21.51 26.00 -11.17
C ASN A 182 -22.00 24.92 -10.18
N ASN A 183 -21.27 24.74 -9.08
CA ASN A 183 -21.63 23.74 -8.05
C ASN A 183 -21.58 22.28 -8.53
N ASN A 184 -21.01 21.99 -9.69
CA ASN A 184 -20.81 20.63 -10.18
C ASN A 184 -19.88 19.84 -9.25
N LEU A 185 -20.07 18.51 -9.22
CA LEU A 185 -19.22 17.62 -8.43
C LEU A 185 -17.87 17.41 -9.11
N PHE A 186 -17.86 17.33 -10.44
CA PHE A 186 -16.68 17.12 -11.26
C PHE A 186 -16.49 18.21 -12.30
N ASN A 187 -15.23 18.50 -12.61
CA ASN A 187 -14.80 19.19 -13.81
C ASN A 187 -14.05 18.20 -14.69
N ILE A 188 -14.42 18.13 -15.97
CA ILE A 188 -13.76 17.26 -16.96
C ILE A 188 -13.13 18.16 -18.02
N GLU A 189 -11.86 17.90 -18.30
CA GLU A 189 -11.10 18.60 -19.34
C GLU A 189 -10.40 17.58 -20.22
N THR A 190 -10.31 17.89 -21.49
CA THR A 190 -9.67 17.03 -22.47
C THR A 190 -8.74 17.85 -23.36
N GLN A 191 -7.59 17.26 -23.70
CA GLN A 191 -6.63 17.83 -24.64
C GLN A 191 -6.05 16.75 -25.52
N ILE A 192 -5.79 17.06 -26.77
CA ILE A 192 -5.11 16.16 -27.70
C ILE A 192 -3.81 16.79 -28.12
N SER A 193 -2.74 16.01 -28.12
CA SER A 193 -1.42 16.45 -28.53
C SER A 193 -0.67 15.39 -29.34
N SER A 194 0.48 15.75 -29.90
CA SER A 194 1.34 14.81 -30.60
C SER A 194 1.86 13.72 -29.66
N CYS A 195 2.09 12.52 -30.18
CA CYS A 195 2.71 11.44 -29.41
C CYS A 195 4.24 11.45 -29.65
N PRO A 196 5.08 11.71 -28.62
CA PRO A 196 6.52 11.85 -28.82
C PRO A 196 7.23 10.56 -29.32
N TRP A 197 6.67 9.41 -29.03
CA TRP A 197 7.28 8.09 -29.39
C TRP A 197 6.61 7.42 -30.60
N ASN A 198 5.52 8.00 -31.12
CA ASN A 198 4.78 7.46 -32.26
C ASN A 198 4.30 8.58 -33.20
N ALA A 199 4.99 8.76 -34.30
CA ALA A 199 4.67 9.83 -35.26
C ALA A 199 3.26 9.72 -35.87
N ASN A 200 2.65 8.53 -35.86
CA ASN A 200 1.28 8.30 -36.35
C ASN A 200 0.24 8.36 -35.22
N GLY A 201 0.67 8.53 -33.97
CA GLY A 201 -0.16 8.56 -32.80
C GLY A 201 -0.39 9.96 -32.27
N GLN A 202 -1.46 10.13 -31.52
CA GLN A 202 -1.78 11.30 -30.73
C GLN A 202 -2.05 10.87 -29.30
N LEU A 203 -1.81 11.77 -28.34
CA LEU A 203 -2.15 11.55 -26.94
C LEU A 203 -3.43 12.32 -26.61
N LEU A 204 -4.44 11.61 -26.15
CA LEU A 204 -5.64 12.18 -25.57
C LEU A 204 -5.50 12.18 -24.04
N PHE A 205 -5.43 13.37 -23.47
CA PHE A 205 -5.41 13.62 -22.04
C PHE A 205 -6.84 13.84 -21.54
N LEU A 206 -7.22 13.09 -20.50
CA LEU A 206 -8.52 13.21 -19.83
C LEU A 206 -8.25 13.55 -18.36
N ASN A 207 -8.56 14.77 -17.96
CA ASN A 207 -8.42 15.20 -16.56
C ASN A 207 -9.79 15.34 -15.92
N VAL A 208 -9.97 14.68 -14.76
CA VAL A 208 -11.18 14.77 -13.94
C VAL A 208 -10.81 15.34 -12.58
N SER A 209 -11.30 16.51 -12.27
CA SER A 209 -11.10 17.17 -10.97
C SER A 209 -12.37 17.11 -10.14
N ALA A 210 -12.25 16.65 -8.89
CA ALA A 210 -13.35 16.56 -7.94
C ALA A 210 -13.48 17.83 -7.09
N ARG A 211 -14.71 18.19 -6.73
CA ARG A 211 -14.97 19.35 -5.89
C ARG A 211 -14.28 19.24 -4.54
N LYS A 212 -13.64 20.32 -4.11
CA LYS A 212 -13.06 20.43 -2.76
C LYS A 212 -14.17 20.69 -1.74
N LEU A 213 -14.26 19.85 -0.71
CA LEU A 213 -15.21 20.00 0.39
C LEU A 213 -14.78 21.17 1.30
N ASP A 214 -15.77 21.83 1.85
CA ASP A 214 -15.58 22.77 2.95
C ASP A 214 -15.52 21.97 4.26
N MET A 215 -14.36 21.94 4.91
CA MET A 215 -14.13 21.15 6.11
C MET A 215 -15.07 21.48 7.26
N SER A 216 -15.65 22.69 7.28
CA SER A 216 -16.67 23.07 8.28
C SER A 216 -18.00 22.32 8.10
N LYS A 217 -18.26 21.81 6.89
CA LYS A 217 -19.49 21.07 6.50
C LYS A 217 -19.27 19.55 6.39
N VAL A 218 -18.03 19.10 6.50
CA VAL A 218 -17.71 17.67 6.47
C VAL A 218 -18.20 17.01 7.75
N PRO A 219 -18.97 15.89 7.66
CA PRO A 219 -19.49 15.20 8.82
C PRO A 219 -18.37 14.65 9.72
N PRO A 220 -18.69 14.27 10.99
CA PRO A 220 -17.72 13.66 11.89
C PRO A 220 -17.10 12.40 11.31
N ALA A 221 -15.84 12.14 11.65
CA ALA A 221 -15.12 10.94 11.26
C ALA A 221 -14.93 10.01 12.47
N ASN A 222 -15.21 8.73 12.27
CA ASN A 222 -14.87 7.61 13.13
C ASN A 222 -13.69 6.86 12.50
N LEU A 223 -12.50 7.03 13.05
CA LEU A 223 -11.24 6.52 12.52
C LEU A 223 -10.68 5.46 13.46
N VAL A 224 -10.57 4.23 12.98
CA VAL A 224 -9.97 3.13 13.72
C VAL A 224 -8.59 2.85 13.13
N PHE A 225 -7.54 3.23 13.85
CA PHE A 225 -6.17 2.89 13.48
C PHE A 225 -5.91 1.44 13.84
N LEU A 226 -5.55 0.62 12.85
CA LEU A 226 -5.09 -0.73 13.02
C LEU A 226 -3.59 -0.76 12.74
N ILE A 227 -2.80 -0.80 13.81
CA ILE A 227 -1.35 -0.58 13.74
C ILE A 227 -0.62 -1.90 14.00
N ASP A 228 0.23 -2.26 13.06
CA ASP A 228 1.19 -3.33 13.22
C ASP A 228 2.26 -2.93 14.25
N VAL A 229 2.36 -3.71 15.31
CA VAL A 229 3.42 -3.59 16.31
C VAL A 229 4.21 -4.89 16.43
N SER A 230 4.22 -5.75 15.38
CA SER A 230 5.02 -6.96 15.36
C SER A 230 6.53 -6.68 15.49
N GLY A 231 7.31 -7.69 15.78
CA GLY A 231 8.76 -7.54 15.97
C GLY A 231 9.49 -6.96 14.76
N SER A 232 8.99 -7.23 13.53
CA SER A 232 9.54 -6.63 12.30
C SER A 232 9.41 -5.12 12.26
N MET A 233 8.43 -4.55 12.95
CA MET A 233 8.16 -3.10 12.99
C MET A 233 9.17 -2.28 13.81
N ASP A 234 10.13 -2.91 14.49
CA ASP A 234 11.17 -2.24 15.30
C ASP A 234 12.33 -1.68 14.43
N MET A 235 11.99 -1.01 13.33
CA MET A 235 12.96 -0.35 12.45
C MET A 235 12.60 1.13 12.27
N PRO A 236 13.60 2.03 12.08
CA PRO A 236 13.36 3.49 11.98
C PRO A 236 12.33 3.89 10.93
N ASN A 237 12.30 3.18 9.81
CA ASN A 237 11.40 3.40 8.68
C ASN A 237 10.06 2.63 8.80
N ARG A 238 9.69 2.13 9.97
CA ARG A 238 8.46 1.39 10.25
C ARG A 238 7.68 2.01 11.40
N LEU A 239 7.59 1.38 12.58
CA LEU A 239 6.81 1.91 13.70
C LEU A 239 7.25 3.31 14.16
N PRO A 240 8.54 3.66 14.26
CA PRO A 240 8.95 5.02 14.59
C PRO A 240 8.46 6.06 13.56
N LEU A 241 8.51 5.74 12.26
CA LEU A 241 7.97 6.59 11.21
C LEU A 241 6.46 6.75 11.35
N LEU A 242 5.72 5.65 11.56
CA LEU A 242 4.27 5.67 11.76
C LEU A 242 3.87 6.49 12.98
N LYS A 243 4.60 6.37 14.10
CA LYS A 243 4.36 7.19 15.30
C LYS A 243 4.47 8.67 14.97
N ALA A 244 5.55 9.08 14.29
CA ALA A 244 5.74 10.47 13.87
C ALA A 244 4.63 10.93 12.89
N ALA A 245 4.26 10.10 11.94
CA ALA A 245 3.19 10.33 10.97
C ALA A 245 1.82 10.54 11.65
N PHE A 246 1.46 9.66 12.58
CA PHE A 246 0.20 9.78 13.32
C PHE A 246 0.19 10.95 14.29
N GLN A 247 1.34 11.36 14.84
CA GLN A 247 1.46 12.60 15.62
C GLN A 247 1.11 13.84 14.78
N LEU A 248 1.57 13.89 13.51
CA LEU A 248 1.19 14.95 12.58
C LEU A 248 -0.31 14.92 12.26
N PHE A 249 -0.87 13.74 12.04
CA PHE A 249 -2.30 13.56 11.80
C PHE A 249 -3.16 14.06 12.98
N VAL A 250 -2.82 13.67 14.21
CA VAL A 250 -3.56 14.04 15.45
C VAL A 250 -3.66 15.54 15.62
N LYS A 251 -2.63 16.31 15.23
CA LYS A 251 -2.67 17.78 15.29
C LYS A 251 -3.80 18.37 14.43
N ASN A 252 -4.19 17.68 13.35
CA ASN A 252 -5.22 18.13 12.41
C ASN A 252 -6.62 17.54 12.68
N LEU A 253 -6.79 16.68 13.70
CA LEU A 253 -8.10 16.18 14.10
C LEU A 253 -9.03 17.31 14.52
N ARG A 254 -10.29 17.23 14.09
CA ARG A 254 -11.34 18.14 14.53
C ARG A 254 -11.92 17.65 15.86
N PRO A 255 -12.45 18.55 16.69
CA PRO A 255 -13.12 18.18 17.96
C PRO A 255 -14.24 17.16 17.80
N ILE A 256 -14.92 17.16 16.64
CA ILE A 256 -16.03 16.27 16.32
C ILE A 256 -15.61 14.89 15.80
N ASP A 257 -14.33 14.71 15.47
CA ASP A 257 -13.81 13.42 15.02
C ASP A 257 -13.48 12.51 16.21
N GLN A 258 -13.49 11.21 15.99
CA GLN A 258 -13.18 10.19 17.00
C GLN A 258 -12.09 9.26 16.46
N VAL A 259 -11.15 8.91 17.33
CA VAL A 259 -10.05 7.98 17.03
C VAL A 259 -10.06 6.84 18.03
N SER A 260 -9.86 5.62 17.52
CA SER A 260 -9.55 4.43 18.29
C SER A 260 -8.27 3.81 17.76
N ILE A 261 -7.51 3.07 18.58
CA ILE A 261 -6.33 2.35 18.16
C ILE A 261 -6.46 0.88 18.53
N VAL A 262 -6.38 0.02 17.53
CA VAL A 262 -6.22 -1.42 17.66
C VAL A 262 -4.79 -1.78 17.27
N VAL A 263 -4.11 -2.54 18.07
CA VAL A 263 -2.74 -3.02 17.78
C VAL A 263 -2.72 -4.52 17.58
N TYR A 264 -1.80 -4.99 16.77
CA TYR A 264 -1.51 -6.41 16.64
C TYR A 264 0.01 -6.65 16.56
N GLY A 265 0.44 -7.62 17.35
CA GLY A 265 1.84 -8.01 17.51
C GLY A 265 1.90 -9.05 18.63
N GLY A 266 1.93 -10.37 18.29
CA GLY A 266 1.77 -11.46 19.24
C GLY A 266 0.34 -11.67 19.77
N SER A 267 -0.43 -10.60 19.95
CA SER A 267 -1.86 -10.60 20.26
C SER A 267 -2.55 -9.41 19.63
N VAL A 268 -3.87 -9.49 19.50
CA VAL A 268 -4.71 -8.36 19.05
C VAL A 268 -5.30 -7.70 20.28
N GLY A 269 -5.16 -6.40 20.39
CA GLY A 269 -5.65 -5.62 21.53
C GLY A 269 -6.20 -4.25 21.17
N LEU A 270 -7.20 -3.82 21.92
CA LEU A 270 -7.65 -2.44 21.91
C LEU A 270 -6.65 -1.61 22.75
N TRP A 271 -5.91 -0.74 22.07
CA TRP A 271 -4.85 0.08 22.67
C TRP A 271 -5.38 1.44 23.16
N LEU A 272 -6.23 2.05 22.35
CA LEU A 272 -6.92 3.29 22.70
C LEU A 272 -8.42 3.12 22.44
N GLU A 273 -9.20 3.28 23.49
CA GLU A 273 -10.66 3.35 23.42
C GLU A 273 -11.11 4.51 22.52
N PRO A 274 -12.35 4.50 21.98
CA PRO A 274 -12.90 5.58 21.19
C PRO A 274 -12.77 6.94 21.90
N THR A 275 -11.89 7.78 21.36
CA THR A 275 -11.46 9.03 21.97
C THR A 275 -11.72 10.21 21.03
N SER A 276 -12.46 11.23 21.51
CA SER A 276 -12.74 12.45 20.74
C SER A 276 -11.45 13.21 20.40
N GLY A 277 -11.42 13.84 19.20
CA GLY A 277 -10.36 14.72 18.75
C GLY A 277 -10.12 15.96 19.63
N ILE A 278 -10.95 16.20 20.65
CA ILE A 278 -10.69 17.19 21.70
C ILE A 278 -9.48 16.76 22.55
N TYR A 279 -9.32 15.46 22.79
CA TYR A 279 -8.29 14.90 23.66
C TYR A 279 -7.01 14.55 22.90
N LYS A 280 -6.50 15.47 22.05
CA LYS A 280 -5.32 15.27 21.21
C LYS A 280 -4.11 14.77 21.98
N ASP A 281 -3.86 15.31 23.18
CA ASP A 281 -2.70 14.94 24.00
C ASP A 281 -2.78 13.48 24.47
N SER A 282 -3.98 13.00 24.82
CA SER A 282 -4.21 11.60 25.20
C SER A 282 -3.98 10.66 24.02
N ILE A 283 -4.49 11.02 22.84
CA ILE A 283 -4.29 10.24 21.60
C ILE A 283 -2.79 10.23 21.25
N ALA A 284 -2.13 11.40 21.26
CA ALA A 284 -0.72 11.54 20.96
C ALA A 284 0.16 10.72 21.92
N LYS A 285 -0.12 10.78 23.22
CA LYS A 285 0.58 10.00 24.24
C LYS A 285 0.40 8.50 24.04
N SER A 286 -0.80 8.06 23.68
CA SER A 286 -1.09 6.66 23.38
C SER A 286 -0.25 6.16 22.19
N ILE A 287 -0.13 6.96 21.13
CA ILE A 287 0.72 6.65 19.96
C ILE A 287 2.20 6.57 20.37
N GLU A 288 2.67 7.50 21.21
CA GLU A 288 4.07 7.52 21.66
C GLU A 288 4.45 6.26 22.45
N GLN A 289 3.51 5.69 23.18
CA GLN A 289 3.71 4.49 24.00
C GLN A 289 3.74 3.18 23.21
N LEU A 290 3.43 3.18 21.90
CA LEU A 290 3.49 2.00 21.06
C LEU A 290 4.93 1.45 21.02
N THR A 291 5.05 0.14 21.16
CA THR A 291 6.34 -0.59 21.10
C THR A 291 6.19 -1.83 20.26
N ALA A 292 7.20 -2.11 19.42
CA ALA A 292 7.19 -3.30 18.60
C ALA A 292 7.50 -4.56 19.41
N ALA A 293 6.66 -5.61 19.26
CA ALA A 293 6.86 -6.94 19.86
C ALA A 293 5.92 -8.00 19.27
N GLY A 294 6.37 -9.25 19.21
CA GLY A 294 5.54 -10.43 18.91
C GLY A 294 5.31 -10.74 17.43
N ASP A 295 4.40 -11.67 17.14
CA ASP A 295 4.05 -12.18 15.82
C ASP A 295 2.86 -11.44 15.21
N THR A 296 2.51 -11.73 13.94
CA THR A 296 1.55 -10.95 13.15
C THR A 296 0.22 -11.69 12.89
N PRO A 297 -0.78 -11.68 13.80
CA PRO A 297 -2.10 -12.31 13.58
C PRO A 297 -3.03 -11.37 12.78
N GLY A 298 -2.81 -11.23 11.46
CA GLY A 298 -3.43 -10.19 10.63
C GLY A 298 -4.95 -10.28 10.47
N GLU A 299 -5.51 -11.48 10.22
CA GLU A 299 -6.97 -11.63 9.98
C GLU A 299 -7.79 -11.25 11.21
N SER A 300 -7.42 -11.76 12.38
CA SER A 300 -8.11 -11.44 13.64
C SER A 300 -8.04 -9.96 13.98
N ALA A 301 -6.95 -9.31 13.61
CA ALA A 301 -6.73 -7.88 13.80
C ALA A 301 -7.69 -7.03 12.93
N ILE A 302 -7.82 -7.37 11.65
CA ILE A 302 -8.77 -6.70 10.76
C ILE A 302 -10.20 -6.90 11.25
N ARG A 303 -10.60 -8.12 11.64
CA ARG A 303 -11.92 -8.38 12.23
C ARG A 303 -12.17 -7.54 13.48
N ALA A 304 -11.20 -7.43 14.36
CA ALA A 304 -11.32 -6.61 15.57
C ALA A 304 -11.50 -5.12 15.26
N ALA A 305 -10.72 -4.59 14.30
CA ALA A 305 -10.83 -3.19 13.88
C ALA A 305 -12.20 -2.88 13.26
N TYR A 306 -12.69 -3.73 12.35
CA TYR A 306 -14.01 -3.55 11.76
C TYR A 306 -15.14 -3.70 12.76
N ASN A 307 -15.06 -4.67 13.69
CA ASN A 307 -16.03 -4.81 14.77
C ASN A 307 -16.07 -3.55 15.67
N LEU A 308 -14.91 -2.96 15.94
CA LEU A 308 -14.84 -1.70 16.69
C LEU A 308 -15.45 -0.55 15.88
N ALA A 309 -15.09 -0.42 14.61
CA ALA A 309 -15.63 0.61 13.72
C ALA A 309 -17.17 0.51 13.59
N GLY A 310 -17.70 -0.71 13.55
CA GLY A 310 -19.15 -0.95 13.54
C GLY A 310 -19.84 -0.58 14.86
N LYS A 311 -19.20 -0.86 16.02
CA LYS A 311 -19.73 -0.48 17.33
C LYS A 311 -19.77 1.04 17.54
N THR A 312 -18.83 1.75 16.94
CA THR A 312 -18.67 3.21 17.04
C THR A 312 -19.15 3.95 15.80
N TYR A 313 -19.93 3.27 14.96
CA TYR A 313 -20.39 3.77 13.67
C TYR A 313 -21.14 5.10 13.81
N ILE A 314 -20.73 6.10 13.06
CA ILE A 314 -21.39 7.40 12.98
C ILE A 314 -22.29 7.41 11.75
N SER A 315 -23.61 7.43 11.97
CA SER A 315 -24.59 7.57 10.89
C SER A 315 -24.36 8.90 10.16
N ASN A 316 -24.31 8.86 8.84
CA ASN A 316 -23.96 10.01 7.98
C ASN A 316 -22.55 10.59 8.23
N GLY A 317 -21.70 9.87 8.95
CA GLY A 317 -20.30 10.21 9.18
C GLY A 317 -19.34 9.47 8.23
N VAL A 318 -18.07 9.77 8.36
CA VAL A 318 -16.99 9.01 7.71
C VAL A 318 -16.54 7.90 8.65
N ASN A 319 -16.71 6.63 8.26
CA ASN A 319 -16.30 5.49 9.06
C ASN A 319 -15.18 4.73 8.33
N ARG A 320 -14.00 4.69 8.93
CA ARG A 320 -12.82 4.17 8.23
C ARG A 320 -11.86 3.43 9.16
N VAL A 321 -11.40 2.27 8.70
CA VAL A 321 -10.24 1.57 9.26
C VAL A 321 -8.99 2.02 8.49
N ILE A 322 -7.93 2.33 9.22
CA ILE A 322 -6.63 2.75 8.67
C ILE A 322 -5.61 1.71 9.10
N LEU A 323 -5.28 0.80 8.18
CA LEU A 323 -4.29 -0.26 8.39
C LEU A 323 -2.89 0.30 8.12
N ALA A 324 -1.99 0.21 9.11
CA ALA A 324 -0.60 0.60 8.97
C ALA A 324 0.32 -0.59 9.27
N THR A 325 1.09 -1.04 8.27
CA THR A 325 1.88 -2.29 8.33
C THR A 325 3.06 -2.26 7.37
N ASP A 326 4.06 -3.12 7.58
CA ASP A 326 5.12 -3.39 6.61
C ASP A 326 4.71 -4.43 5.54
N GLY A 327 3.45 -4.85 5.55
CA GLY A 327 2.88 -5.80 4.57
C GLY A 327 3.13 -7.26 4.90
N ASP A 328 3.92 -7.59 5.91
CA ASP A 328 4.11 -8.99 6.37
C ASP A 328 2.88 -9.46 7.16
N PHE A 329 1.79 -9.59 6.44
CA PHE A 329 0.51 -10.00 6.96
C PHE A 329 0.39 -11.52 6.89
N ASN A 330 0.74 -12.22 7.96
CA ASN A 330 0.54 -13.66 8.04
C ASN A 330 -0.95 -14.00 8.25
N VAL A 331 -1.63 -14.16 7.13
CA VAL A 331 -2.96 -14.74 7.06
C VAL A 331 -2.74 -16.18 6.54
N GLY A 332 -2.92 -17.22 7.33
CA GLY A 332 -2.66 -18.61 6.93
C GLY A 332 -3.16 -18.99 5.52
N GLU A 333 -2.75 -20.13 4.97
CA GLU A 333 -2.96 -20.55 3.57
C GLU A 333 -4.43 -20.54 3.05
N LYS A 334 -5.43 -20.48 3.94
CA LYS A 334 -6.86 -20.40 3.60
C LYS A 334 -7.46 -19.00 3.73
N SER A 335 -6.68 -17.98 3.98
CA SER A 335 -7.18 -16.75 4.57
C SER A 335 -7.10 -15.52 3.66
N GLU A 336 -6.42 -15.54 2.51
CA GLU A 336 -6.44 -14.38 1.59
C GLU A 336 -7.85 -14.18 1.01
N GLU A 337 -8.46 -15.24 0.50
CA GLU A 337 -9.83 -15.20 0.00
C GLU A 337 -10.84 -14.85 1.10
N ALA A 338 -10.70 -15.47 2.29
CA ALA A 338 -11.57 -15.18 3.44
C ALA A 338 -11.40 -13.73 3.95
N LEU A 339 -10.19 -13.19 3.86
CA LEU A 339 -9.92 -11.80 4.23
C LEU A 339 -10.51 -10.82 3.20
N GLU A 340 -10.38 -11.12 1.91
CA GLU A 340 -11.01 -10.33 0.86
C GLU A 340 -12.54 -10.35 0.97
N GLU A 341 -13.13 -11.52 1.23
CA GLU A 341 -14.57 -11.65 1.48
C GLU A 341 -15.01 -10.84 2.69
N LEU A 342 -14.28 -10.94 3.81
CA LEU A 342 -14.54 -10.15 5.01
C LEU A 342 -14.58 -8.66 4.70
N ILE A 343 -13.52 -8.14 4.04
CA ILE A 343 -13.42 -6.72 3.72
C ILE A 343 -14.54 -6.29 2.77
N THR A 344 -14.89 -7.13 1.79
CA THR A 344 -15.98 -6.87 0.86
C THR A 344 -17.33 -6.77 1.58
N VAL A 345 -17.60 -7.65 2.55
CA VAL A 345 -18.80 -7.60 3.39
C VAL A 345 -18.82 -6.35 4.26
N GLN A 346 -17.68 -6.00 4.86
CA GLN A 346 -17.58 -4.82 5.72
C GLN A 346 -17.72 -3.50 4.94
N LYS A 347 -17.23 -3.44 3.70
CA LYS A 347 -17.48 -2.31 2.79
C LYS A 347 -18.99 -2.03 2.63
N GLN A 348 -19.82 -3.07 2.53
CA GLN A 348 -21.28 -2.92 2.43
C GLN A 348 -21.90 -2.30 3.69
N SER A 349 -21.23 -2.39 4.84
CA SER A 349 -21.67 -1.74 6.09
C SER A 349 -21.34 -0.24 6.15
N GLY A 350 -20.65 0.32 5.13
CA GLY A 350 -20.23 1.71 5.08
C GLY A 350 -18.95 2.01 5.86
N VAL A 351 -18.17 0.96 6.23
CA VAL A 351 -16.83 1.12 6.82
C VAL A 351 -15.77 0.81 5.78
N TYR A 352 -14.94 1.79 5.42
CA TYR A 352 -13.92 1.69 4.39
C TYR A 352 -12.53 1.40 4.96
N LEU A 353 -11.61 0.90 4.11
CA LEU A 353 -10.25 0.52 4.51
C LEU A 353 -9.22 1.31 3.73
N THR A 354 -8.42 2.11 4.41
CA THR A 354 -7.20 2.73 3.87
C THR A 354 -5.98 1.95 4.34
N CYS A 355 -5.04 1.67 3.43
CA CYS A 355 -3.79 1.00 3.76
C CYS A 355 -2.61 1.96 3.69
N LEU A 356 -1.78 1.96 4.72
CA LEU A 356 -0.52 2.69 4.80
C LEU A 356 0.62 1.68 4.90
N GLY A 357 1.39 1.53 3.83
CA GLY A 357 2.55 0.65 3.80
C GLY A 357 3.80 1.36 4.28
N VAL A 358 4.65 0.67 5.01
CA VAL A 358 5.97 1.14 5.48
C VAL A 358 7.03 0.06 5.36
N GLY A 359 8.30 0.42 5.49
CA GLY A 359 9.38 -0.55 5.55
C GLY A 359 9.85 -1.04 4.19
N MET A 360 10.72 -2.06 4.19
CA MET A 360 11.37 -2.60 3.00
C MET A 360 11.87 -4.03 3.24
N GLY A 361 12.23 -4.73 2.17
CA GLY A 361 12.87 -6.05 2.19
C GLY A 361 11.90 -7.22 2.21
N ASN A 362 10.77 -7.12 2.88
CA ASN A 362 9.67 -8.09 2.85
C ASN A 362 8.31 -7.42 2.58
N PHE A 363 8.35 -6.28 1.90
CA PHE A 363 7.17 -5.48 1.65
C PHE A 363 6.21 -6.16 0.65
N LYS A 364 4.92 -6.22 0.98
CA LYS A 364 3.88 -6.89 0.18
C LYS A 364 2.95 -5.85 -0.46
N ASP A 365 3.48 -5.09 -1.44
CA ASP A 365 2.76 -4.02 -2.14
C ASP A 365 1.45 -4.52 -2.76
N SER A 366 1.51 -5.61 -3.53
CA SER A 366 0.33 -6.19 -4.20
C SER A 366 -0.79 -6.54 -3.24
N LYS A 367 -0.46 -7.03 -2.04
CA LYS A 367 -1.44 -7.37 -1.01
C LYS A 367 -2.13 -6.14 -0.44
N LEU A 368 -1.37 -5.12 -0.05
CA LEU A 368 -1.93 -3.87 0.47
C LEU A 368 -2.80 -3.14 -0.55
N GLN A 369 -2.37 -3.14 -1.81
CA GLN A 369 -3.17 -2.61 -2.91
C GLN A 369 -4.51 -3.36 -3.06
N THR A 370 -4.49 -4.70 -2.99
CA THR A 370 -5.70 -5.52 -3.05
C THR A 370 -6.64 -5.21 -1.89
N LEU A 371 -6.13 -5.17 -0.65
CA LEU A 371 -6.93 -4.89 0.54
C LEU A 371 -7.58 -3.51 0.47
N ALA A 372 -6.83 -2.47 0.10
CA ALA A 372 -7.38 -1.12 -0.06
C ALA A 372 -8.46 -1.06 -1.14
N LYS A 373 -8.22 -1.70 -2.30
CA LYS A 373 -9.20 -1.78 -3.38
C LYS A 373 -10.49 -2.47 -2.95
N LYS A 374 -10.41 -3.64 -2.29
CA LYS A 374 -11.57 -4.38 -1.78
C LYS A 374 -12.31 -3.61 -0.70
N GLY A 375 -11.57 -2.87 0.13
CA GLY A 375 -12.11 -2.02 1.19
C GLY A 375 -12.62 -0.65 0.73
N ASN A 376 -12.68 -0.39 -0.58
CA ASN A 376 -13.09 0.89 -1.16
C ASN A 376 -12.34 2.09 -0.56
N GLY A 377 -11.05 1.97 -0.41
CA GLY A 377 -10.19 3.03 0.12
C GLY A 377 -8.93 3.21 -0.70
N ASN A 378 -7.98 3.94 -0.13
CA ASN A 378 -6.74 4.32 -0.78
C ASN A 378 -5.56 3.54 -0.21
N TYR A 379 -4.54 3.38 -1.04
CA TYR A 379 -3.26 2.80 -0.65
C TYR A 379 -2.14 3.81 -0.86
N ALA A 380 -1.34 4.04 0.18
CA ALA A 380 -0.14 4.87 0.13
C ALA A 380 1.04 4.12 0.75
N TYR A 381 2.23 4.37 0.21
CA TYR A 381 3.49 3.88 0.76
C TYR A 381 4.28 5.05 1.36
N LEU A 382 4.59 4.95 2.63
CA LEU A 382 5.31 5.99 3.38
C LEU A 382 6.80 5.62 3.44
N ASP A 383 7.60 6.18 2.55
CA ASP A 383 9.06 5.97 2.54
C ASP A 383 9.78 6.87 3.55
N ASP A 384 9.21 8.03 3.84
CA ASP A 384 9.75 8.98 4.80
C ASP A 384 8.66 9.86 5.47
N ILE A 385 9.07 10.75 6.35
CA ILE A 385 8.16 11.65 7.09
C ILE A 385 7.53 12.72 6.18
N MET A 386 8.18 13.11 5.09
CA MET A 386 7.64 14.09 4.12
C MET A 386 6.46 13.48 3.36
N GLU A 387 6.57 12.21 2.98
CA GLU A 387 5.46 11.47 2.38
C GLU A 387 4.31 11.29 3.37
N ALA A 388 4.63 10.96 4.62
CA ALA A 388 3.63 10.85 5.67
C ALA A 388 2.88 12.17 5.89
N GLU A 389 3.57 13.30 5.91
CA GLU A 389 2.97 14.64 6.01
C GLU A 389 2.09 14.92 4.79
N LYS A 390 2.56 14.60 3.58
CA LYS A 390 1.78 14.76 2.35
C LYS A 390 0.46 13.99 2.43
N VAL A 391 0.51 12.69 2.74
CA VAL A 391 -0.66 11.79 2.74
C VAL A 391 -1.62 12.12 3.88
N LEU A 392 -1.11 12.34 5.10
CA LEU A 392 -1.92 12.43 6.32
C LEU A 392 -2.29 13.86 6.73
N VAL A 393 -1.66 14.87 6.13
CA VAL A 393 -1.93 16.29 6.44
C VAL A 393 -2.33 17.07 5.20
N GLN A 394 -1.47 17.13 4.18
CA GLN A 394 -1.71 17.98 3.00
C GLN A 394 -2.84 17.41 2.12
N GLU A 395 -2.87 16.10 1.92
CA GLU A 395 -3.88 15.38 1.14
C GLU A 395 -4.95 14.72 2.02
N LEU A 396 -5.07 15.12 3.29
CA LEU A 396 -6.00 14.55 4.26
C LEU A 396 -7.43 14.45 3.68
N THR A 397 -7.90 15.51 3.03
CA THR A 397 -9.25 15.54 2.44
C THR A 397 -9.38 14.63 1.23
N GLN A 398 -8.32 14.42 0.49
CA GLN A 398 -8.30 13.50 -0.66
C GLN A 398 -8.23 12.03 -0.22
N THR A 399 -7.56 11.78 0.90
CA THR A 399 -7.32 10.43 1.39
C THR A 399 -8.48 9.87 2.21
N PHE A 400 -9.15 10.71 3.01
CA PHE A 400 -10.14 10.24 3.98
C PHE A 400 -11.58 10.69 3.70
N TYR A 401 -11.79 11.72 2.90
CA TYR A 401 -13.12 12.29 2.66
C TYR A 401 -13.50 12.18 1.18
N ALA A 402 -14.20 11.11 0.84
CA ALA A 402 -14.73 10.92 -0.50
C ALA A 402 -15.86 11.92 -0.81
N VAL A 403 -15.95 12.34 -2.06
CA VAL A 403 -17.07 13.15 -2.59
C VAL A 403 -17.99 12.32 -3.46
N ALA A 404 -17.47 11.24 -4.03
CA ALA A 404 -18.22 10.28 -4.82
C ALA A 404 -17.66 8.87 -4.61
N ASP A 405 -18.50 7.89 -4.82
CA ASP A 405 -18.24 6.47 -4.69
C ASP A 405 -18.60 5.73 -5.98
N ASP A 406 -18.05 4.52 -6.17
CA ASP A 406 -18.25 3.67 -7.36
C ASP A 406 -18.04 4.42 -8.68
N VAL A 407 -16.98 5.25 -8.72
CA VAL A 407 -16.71 6.12 -9.86
C VAL A 407 -16.03 5.34 -10.99
N VAL A 408 -16.73 5.22 -12.11
CA VAL A 408 -16.25 4.55 -13.31
C VAL A 408 -16.31 5.50 -14.50
N MET A 409 -15.19 5.64 -15.20
CA MET A 409 -15.16 6.32 -16.49
C MET A 409 -15.40 5.32 -17.60
N ASN A 410 -16.37 5.64 -18.45
CA ASN A 410 -16.60 4.95 -19.72
C ASN A 410 -16.30 5.93 -20.84
N LEU A 411 -15.35 5.58 -21.70
CA LEU A 411 -15.00 6.36 -22.90
C LEU A 411 -15.45 5.58 -24.13
N GLU A 412 -16.31 6.20 -24.94
CA GLU A 412 -16.83 5.63 -26.17
C GLU A 412 -16.26 6.36 -27.38
N PHE A 413 -15.30 5.76 -28.08
CA PHE A 413 -14.64 6.33 -29.24
C PHE A 413 -15.54 6.30 -30.48
N ASN A 414 -15.45 7.35 -31.33
CA ASN A 414 -16.07 7.35 -32.63
C ASN A 414 -15.21 6.53 -33.63
N PRO A 415 -15.68 5.35 -34.09
CA PRO A 415 -14.88 4.47 -34.94
C PRO A 415 -14.67 4.99 -36.37
N LEU A 416 -15.35 6.06 -36.75
CA LEU A 416 -15.12 6.74 -38.04
C LEU A 416 -13.89 7.65 -37.96
N LEU A 417 -13.58 8.18 -36.78
CA LEU A 417 -12.49 9.13 -36.55
C LEU A 417 -11.27 8.50 -35.86
N VAL A 418 -11.49 7.52 -35.01
CA VAL A 418 -10.44 6.80 -34.29
C VAL A 418 -10.35 5.38 -34.84
N LYS A 419 -9.18 5.03 -35.38
CA LYS A 419 -8.91 3.70 -35.92
C LYS A 419 -8.64 2.69 -34.81
N GLN A 420 -7.76 3.07 -33.87
CA GLN A 420 -7.38 2.25 -32.72
C GLN A 420 -6.89 3.14 -31.57
N TYR A 421 -6.94 2.59 -30.38
CA TYR A 421 -6.54 3.28 -29.16
C TYR A 421 -5.93 2.31 -28.14
N ARG A 422 -5.16 2.82 -27.19
CA ARG A 422 -4.77 2.12 -25.96
C ARG A 422 -4.77 3.08 -24.78
N LEU A 423 -5.17 2.60 -23.60
CA LEU A 423 -5.02 3.33 -22.33
C LEU A 423 -3.59 3.14 -21.82
N ILE A 424 -2.93 4.22 -21.43
CA ILE A 424 -1.57 4.20 -20.86
C ILE A 424 -1.67 4.03 -19.34
N GLY A 425 -1.03 3.00 -18.81
CA GLY A 425 -1.19 2.58 -17.42
C GLY A 425 -2.54 1.89 -17.17
N PHE A 426 -2.94 1.80 -15.92
CA PHE A 426 -4.16 1.07 -15.50
C PHE A 426 -4.14 -0.42 -15.91
N ASP A 427 -2.97 -1.04 -15.92
CA ASP A 427 -2.67 -2.31 -16.57
C ASP A 427 -3.37 -3.53 -15.95
N ASN A 428 -3.81 -3.42 -14.71
CA ASN A 428 -4.50 -4.48 -13.99
C ASN A 428 -5.97 -4.71 -14.44
N ARG A 429 -6.39 -4.11 -15.56
CA ARG A 429 -7.81 -4.04 -15.96
C ARG A 429 -8.08 -4.44 -17.41
N ARG A 430 -7.17 -5.20 -17.97
CA ARG A 430 -7.17 -5.64 -19.38
C ARG A 430 -8.46 -6.34 -19.80
N ASP A 431 -9.03 -7.16 -18.89
CA ASP A 431 -10.24 -7.96 -19.19
C ASP A 431 -11.49 -7.09 -19.38
N ALA A 432 -11.50 -5.87 -18.85
CA ALA A 432 -12.64 -4.97 -18.95
C ALA A 432 -12.86 -4.37 -20.35
N VAL A 433 -11.86 -4.42 -21.23
CA VAL A 433 -11.98 -3.93 -22.62
C VAL A 433 -12.55 -4.99 -23.54
N THR A 434 -12.19 -6.25 -23.31
CA THR A 434 -12.52 -7.37 -24.20
C THR A 434 -13.80 -8.10 -23.82
N ASP A 435 -14.24 -8.00 -22.56
CA ASP A 435 -15.48 -8.61 -22.06
C ASP A 435 -16.53 -7.53 -21.73
N PRO A 436 -17.54 -7.34 -22.60
CA PRO A 436 -18.63 -6.40 -22.37
C PRO A 436 -19.48 -6.73 -21.13
N SER A 437 -19.40 -7.96 -20.60
CA SER A 437 -20.12 -8.41 -19.40
C SER A 437 -19.33 -8.17 -18.11
N SER A 438 -18.04 -7.80 -18.22
CA SER A 438 -17.21 -7.54 -17.05
C SER A 438 -17.70 -6.29 -16.30
N TYR A 439 -18.10 -6.49 -15.04
CA TYR A 439 -18.45 -5.40 -14.15
C TYR A 439 -17.15 -4.75 -13.63
N ILE A 440 -16.97 -3.47 -13.94
CA ILE A 440 -15.87 -2.69 -13.35
C ILE A 440 -16.37 -2.10 -12.05
N GLU A 441 -15.75 -2.54 -10.99
CA GLU A 441 -15.93 -1.95 -9.67
C GLU A 441 -15.28 -0.57 -9.66
N GLY A 442 -16.07 0.47 -9.43
CA GLY A 442 -15.59 1.82 -9.26
C GLY A 442 -14.89 1.98 -7.90
N GLY A 443 -14.14 3.05 -7.75
CA GLY A 443 -13.53 3.42 -6.47
C GLY A 443 -14.04 4.76 -5.98
N GLU A 444 -13.68 5.09 -4.75
CA GLU A 444 -13.98 6.42 -4.20
C GLU A 444 -13.08 7.49 -4.81
N ILE A 445 -13.62 8.68 -4.99
CA ILE A 445 -12.87 9.88 -5.37
C ILE A 445 -12.84 10.86 -4.19
N GLY A 446 -11.64 11.19 -3.74
CA GLY A 446 -11.41 12.07 -2.62
C GLY A 446 -11.66 13.55 -2.95
N SER A 447 -11.97 14.32 -1.92
CA SER A 447 -12.25 15.74 -2.02
C SER A 447 -11.06 16.55 -2.53
N GLY A 448 -11.24 17.27 -3.65
CA GLY A 448 -10.19 18.12 -4.23
C GLY A 448 -9.07 17.33 -4.93
N SER A 449 -9.28 16.05 -5.24
CA SER A 449 -8.38 15.27 -6.08
C SER A 449 -8.56 15.60 -7.56
N SER A 450 -7.51 15.38 -8.36
CA SER A 450 -7.61 15.28 -9.81
C SER A 450 -7.00 13.96 -10.27
N THR A 451 -7.58 13.39 -11.32
CA THR A 451 -7.08 12.17 -11.95
C THR A 451 -6.91 12.40 -13.43
N LEU A 452 -5.69 12.20 -13.92
CA LEU A 452 -5.33 12.25 -15.32
C LEU A 452 -5.25 10.84 -15.88
N ALA A 453 -6.01 10.54 -16.92
CA ALA A 453 -5.89 9.34 -17.74
C ALA A 453 -5.40 9.73 -19.13
N ILE A 454 -4.53 8.93 -19.72
CA ILE A 454 -3.91 9.21 -21.01
C ILE A 454 -4.20 8.04 -21.95
N PHE A 455 -4.74 8.35 -23.13
CA PHE A 455 -4.89 7.39 -24.20
C PHE A 455 -3.94 7.74 -25.34
N GLU A 456 -3.26 6.74 -25.89
CA GLU A 456 -2.64 6.84 -27.19
C GLU A 456 -3.67 6.43 -28.24
N ILE A 457 -3.98 7.34 -29.18
CA ILE A 457 -4.97 7.14 -30.23
C ILE A 457 -4.31 7.21 -31.59
N ILE A 458 -4.81 6.43 -32.54
CA ILE A 458 -4.47 6.53 -33.95
C ILE A 458 -5.73 6.92 -34.69
N THR A 459 -5.72 8.10 -35.29
CA THR A 459 -6.87 8.64 -36.04
C THR A 459 -6.99 8.02 -37.43
N SER A 460 -8.22 7.95 -37.97
CA SER A 460 -8.50 7.44 -39.31
C SER A 460 -8.08 8.43 -40.40
N MET A 461 -8.04 9.72 -40.08
CA MET A 461 -7.62 10.78 -40.98
C MET A 461 -6.63 11.72 -40.28
N PRO A 462 -5.51 12.10 -40.92
CA PRO A 462 -4.50 12.98 -40.32
C PRO A 462 -4.99 14.37 -39.94
N GLN A 463 -6.10 14.82 -40.51
CA GLN A 463 -6.75 16.13 -40.28
C GLN A 463 -8.25 15.92 -40.07
N ALA A 464 -8.66 15.32 -38.95
CA ALA A 464 -10.04 15.48 -38.51
C ALA A 464 -10.24 16.99 -38.25
N SER A 465 -11.28 17.61 -38.85
CA SER A 465 -11.55 19.02 -38.65
C SER A 465 -11.72 19.34 -37.17
N ASP A 466 -11.10 20.41 -36.72
CA ASP A 466 -11.32 20.99 -35.38
C ASP A 466 -12.84 21.11 -35.17
N SER A 467 -13.34 20.56 -34.06
CA SER A 467 -14.75 20.53 -33.63
C SER A 467 -15.55 19.21 -33.83
N GLN A 468 -14.95 18.13 -34.34
CA GLN A 468 -15.66 16.84 -34.36
C GLN A 468 -15.51 16.10 -33.01
N ASN A 469 -16.62 15.46 -32.58
CA ASN A 469 -16.59 14.59 -31.40
C ASN A 469 -15.87 13.29 -31.70
N ILE A 470 -14.66 13.11 -31.18
CA ILE A 470 -13.86 11.89 -31.35
C ILE A 470 -14.24 10.79 -30.36
N ALA A 471 -14.81 11.17 -29.23
CA ALA A 471 -15.29 10.26 -28.21
C ALA A 471 -16.37 10.90 -27.33
N LEU A 472 -17.09 10.07 -26.57
CA LEU A 472 -18.02 10.49 -25.53
C LEU A 472 -17.59 9.88 -24.21
N ILE A 473 -17.37 10.73 -23.21
CA ILE A 473 -17.16 10.32 -21.82
C ILE A 473 -18.51 10.15 -21.15
N LYS A 474 -18.71 9.02 -20.46
CA LYS A 474 -19.84 8.76 -19.57
C LYS A 474 -19.29 8.41 -18.19
N LEU A 475 -19.28 9.35 -17.28
CA LEU A 475 -18.87 9.17 -15.91
C LEU A 475 -20.05 8.64 -15.10
N ARG A 476 -19.93 7.42 -14.55
CA ARG A 476 -20.90 6.81 -13.63
C ARG A 476 -20.37 6.99 -12.21
N TYR A 477 -21.22 7.40 -11.28
CA TYR A 477 -20.85 7.55 -9.87
C TYR A 477 -22.08 7.53 -8.97
N SER A 478 -21.88 7.33 -7.67
CA SER A 478 -22.86 7.59 -6.63
C SER A 478 -22.32 8.65 -5.67
N LEU A 479 -23.23 9.39 -5.02
CA LEU A 479 -22.83 10.30 -3.93
C LEU A 479 -22.58 9.48 -2.67
N CYS A 480 -21.61 9.91 -1.87
CA CYS A 480 -21.39 9.30 -0.56
C CYS A 480 -22.69 9.32 0.27
N ASN A 481 -23.05 8.17 0.85
CA ASN A 481 -24.30 7.96 1.60
C ASN A 481 -25.60 8.03 0.78
N ASN A 482 -25.52 8.03 -0.56
CA ASN A 482 -26.68 7.95 -1.44
C ASN A 482 -26.45 6.84 -2.50
N PRO A 483 -27.21 5.73 -2.48
CA PRO A 483 -26.99 4.62 -3.40
C PRO A 483 -27.47 4.91 -4.84
N ASN A 484 -28.09 6.06 -5.08
CA ASN A 484 -28.53 6.43 -6.42
C ASN A 484 -27.34 6.65 -7.35
N VAL A 485 -27.36 5.96 -8.48
CA VAL A 485 -26.33 6.10 -9.51
C VAL A 485 -26.62 7.34 -10.36
N GLU A 486 -25.62 8.18 -10.52
CA GLU A 486 -25.64 9.38 -11.36
C GLU A 486 -24.73 9.20 -12.56
N TYR A 487 -25.04 9.94 -13.64
CA TYR A 487 -24.27 9.92 -14.88
C TYR A 487 -23.98 11.35 -15.35
N LEU A 488 -22.72 11.59 -15.70
CA LEU A 488 -22.27 12.81 -16.36
C LEU A 488 -21.75 12.45 -17.75
N ASN A 489 -22.31 13.10 -18.80
CA ASN A 489 -21.87 12.93 -20.17
C ASN A 489 -21.06 14.14 -20.61
N PHE A 490 -19.92 13.88 -21.24
CA PHE A 490 -19.02 14.94 -21.73
C PHE A 490 -18.47 14.58 -23.11
N PRO A 491 -18.73 15.38 -24.17
CA PRO A 491 -18.17 15.14 -25.50
C PRO A 491 -16.67 15.47 -25.52
N VAL A 492 -15.88 14.62 -26.14
CA VAL A 492 -14.46 14.84 -26.39
C VAL A 492 -14.32 15.44 -27.78
N ILE A 493 -14.05 16.71 -27.85
CA ILE A 493 -13.88 17.43 -29.10
C ILE A 493 -12.42 17.30 -29.55
N ASN A 494 -12.20 17.18 -30.86
CA ASN A 494 -10.86 17.19 -31.42
C ASN A 494 -10.29 18.63 -31.31
N ASN A 495 -9.54 18.85 -30.24
CA ASN A 495 -8.80 20.10 -30.00
C ASN A 495 -7.31 19.72 -29.93
N PHE A 496 -6.68 19.70 -31.13
CA PHE A 496 -5.28 19.33 -31.26
C PHE A 496 -4.37 20.53 -31.03
N GLU A 497 -3.50 20.41 -30.03
CA GLU A 497 -2.41 21.33 -29.74
C GLU A 497 -1.08 20.57 -29.74
N PRO A 498 -0.14 20.88 -30.64
CA PRO A 498 1.16 20.23 -30.64
C PRO A 498 1.95 20.61 -29.39
N PHE A 499 2.82 19.69 -28.93
CA PHE A 499 3.78 19.99 -27.87
C PHE A 499 4.74 21.09 -28.27
#